data_1d065809ccdfc6871acb5347f9c99b14
#
_entry.id   1d065809ccdfc6871acb5347f9c99b14
#
_cell.length_a   1.000
_cell.length_b   1.000
_cell.length_c   1.000
_cell.angle_alpha   90.00
_cell.angle_beta   90.00
_cell.angle_gamma   90.00
#
_symmetry.space_group_name_H-M   'P 1'
#
loop_
_entity.id
_entity.type
_entity.pdbx_description
1 polymer ?
#
loop_
_entity_poly.entity_id
_entity_poly.type
_entity_poly.pdbx_seq_one_letter_code
_entity_poly.pdbx_strand_id
1 'polypeptide(L)'
;MKRILPILIPLSLLVVVFLHGKTQGKLEVATYQQGDLQPTDTQRKVERLVFGILSNYHYRKVPVNDSLSSKIFDAYLKDLDPNKAYFLASDIEEVEKYRYTIDEQLNLGDLTSAFQIYNLYQKRMMERFAFVDKIIKQPMDFNIDETYQPDREKAAWAKSTSELDDYWRKDVKRQLLDWKIGGKADTTAVRELNDRYKRSAKYMARTRAEDVFQVFMNAYTESIDPHTSYMIPKAAQEFNKDMAQSFEGIGATLRLEGDYVTIQDLVPGGPAFRSKQINPKDRIVGVAQGDDGAFVDVIGWFTDDAVKLIRGPKGTVVRLKILPGSGVT
;
A
#
# COMPACT_ATOMS: atom_id res chain seq x y z
N MET A 1 -82.56 4.51 -5.28
CA MET A 1 -82.04 4.93 -3.97
C MET A 1 -80.84 4.04 -3.62
N LYS A 2 -79.61 4.52 -3.84
CA LYS A 2 -78.39 3.79 -3.48
C LYS A 2 -77.78 4.47 -2.28
N ARG A 3 -77.67 3.70 -1.17
CA ARG A 3 -77.07 4.13 0.10
C ARG A 3 -75.56 4.09 -0.04
N ILE A 4 -74.89 5.20 0.15
CA ILE A 4 -73.42 5.33 0.22
C ILE A 4 -73.03 5.22 1.69
N LEU A 5 -72.19 4.22 2.03
CA LEU A 5 -71.63 3.98 3.36
C LEU A 5 -70.32 4.75 3.48
N PRO A 6 -70.09 5.58 4.50
CA PRO A 6 -68.81 6.25 4.68
C PRO A 6 -67.79 5.31 5.31
N ILE A 7 -66.64 5.14 4.69
CA ILE A 7 -65.49 4.43 5.25
C ILE A 7 -64.75 5.39 6.17
N LEU A 8 -64.74 5.08 7.48
CA LEU A 8 -63.92 5.74 8.48
C LEU A 8 -62.49 5.16 8.37
N ILE A 9 -61.54 6.01 8.04
CA ILE A 9 -60.11 5.71 8.09
C ILE A 9 -59.62 6.17 9.47
N PRO A 10 -59.01 5.27 10.30
CA PRO A 10 -58.45 5.71 11.58
C PRO A 10 -57.11 6.44 11.28
N LEU A 11 -57.01 7.67 11.76
CA LEU A 11 -55.81 8.50 11.79
C LEU A 11 -54.87 7.94 12.88
N SER A 12 -53.92 7.10 12.48
CA SER A 12 -52.86 6.67 13.37
C SER A 12 -51.85 7.79 13.58
N LEU A 13 -51.84 8.31 14.81
CA LEU A 13 -50.89 9.32 15.29
C LEU A 13 -49.50 8.72 15.35
N LEU A 14 -48.64 9.04 14.40
CA LEU A 14 -47.22 8.64 14.40
C LEU A 14 -46.47 9.57 15.36
N VAL A 15 -46.24 9.13 16.60
CA VAL A 15 -45.36 9.83 17.53
C VAL A 15 -43.92 9.53 17.16
N VAL A 16 -43.27 10.49 16.50
CA VAL A 16 -41.82 10.44 16.23
C VAL A 16 -41.09 10.88 17.50
N VAL A 17 -40.61 9.92 18.28
CA VAL A 17 -39.73 10.18 19.40
C VAL A 17 -38.31 10.43 18.84
N PHE A 18 -37.88 11.68 18.81
CA PHE A 18 -36.50 12.03 18.59
C PHE A 18 -35.64 11.64 19.79
N LEU A 19 -35.14 10.41 19.80
CA LEU A 19 -34.06 10.02 20.70
C LEU A 19 -32.76 10.72 20.17
N HIS A 20 -32.38 11.78 20.86
CA HIS A 20 -31.02 12.34 20.73
C HIS A 20 -30.02 11.34 21.36
N GLY A 21 -29.75 10.25 20.66
CA GLY A 21 -28.63 9.41 20.94
C GLY A 21 -27.36 10.16 20.50
N LYS A 22 -26.51 10.54 21.47
CA LYS A 22 -25.12 10.87 21.16
C LYS A 22 -24.53 9.63 20.51
N THR A 23 -24.47 9.61 19.19
CA THR A 23 -23.66 8.67 18.44
C THR A 23 -22.21 8.99 18.75
N GLN A 24 -21.67 8.34 19.80
CA GLN A 24 -20.25 8.09 19.84
C GLN A 24 -19.94 7.34 18.56
N GLY A 25 -19.29 8.02 17.63
CA GLY A 25 -18.82 7.40 16.40
C GLY A 25 -17.91 6.24 16.77
N LYS A 26 -18.45 5.02 16.78
CA LYS A 26 -17.65 3.85 16.52
C LYS A 26 -17.05 4.09 15.14
N LEU A 27 -15.81 4.52 15.11
CA LEU A 27 -14.95 4.33 13.96
C LEU A 27 -14.84 2.81 13.81
N GLU A 28 -15.76 2.20 13.07
CA GLU A 28 -15.56 0.90 12.49
C GLU A 28 -14.25 1.03 11.72
N VAL A 29 -13.25 0.25 12.12
CA VAL A 29 -12.16 -0.11 11.23
C VAL A 29 -12.89 -0.74 10.05
N ALA A 30 -13.04 0.04 8.98
CA ALA A 30 -13.57 -0.47 7.73
C ALA A 30 -12.74 -1.71 7.44
N THR A 31 -13.35 -2.85 7.46
CA THR A 31 -12.75 -4.11 7.07
C THR A 31 -12.43 -3.93 5.60
N TYR A 32 -11.21 -3.49 5.31
CA TYR A 32 -10.67 -3.45 3.94
C TYR A 32 -10.44 -4.90 3.52
N GLN A 33 -11.50 -5.62 3.23
CA GLN A 33 -11.43 -6.88 2.51
C GLN A 33 -11.33 -6.55 1.03
N GLN A 34 -10.10 -6.32 0.58
CA GLN A 34 -9.81 -6.50 -0.83
C GLN A 34 -9.90 -8.00 -1.09
N GLY A 35 -10.64 -8.42 -2.13
CA GLY A 35 -10.62 -9.81 -2.57
C GLY A 35 -9.20 -10.21 -2.99
N ASP A 36 -8.93 -11.51 -3.04
CA ASP A 36 -7.63 -12.04 -3.46
C ASP A 36 -7.19 -11.44 -4.79
N LEU A 37 -5.97 -10.93 -4.82
CA LEU A 37 -5.36 -10.42 -6.03
C LEU A 37 -5.10 -11.58 -7.00
N GLN A 38 -5.33 -11.33 -8.28
CA GLN A 38 -5.15 -12.31 -9.34
C GLN A 38 -4.25 -11.75 -10.45
N PRO A 39 -3.41 -12.59 -11.07
CA PRO A 39 -2.61 -12.16 -12.19
C PRO A 39 -3.48 -11.86 -13.42
N THR A 40 -3.15 -10.79 -14.13
CA THR A 40 -3.79 -10.45 -15.40
C THR A 40 -3.18 -11.23 -16.57
N ASP A 41 -3.93 -11.36 -17.66
CA ASP A 41 -3.40 -11.99 -18.90
C ASP A 41 -2.19 -11.24 -19.47
N THR A 42 -2.13 -9.92 -19.28
CA THR A 42 -0.97 -9.12 -19.67
C THR A 42 0.27 -9.50 -18.87
N GLN A 43 0.14 -9.68 -17.57
CA GLN A 43 1.25 -10.09 -16.70
C GLN A 43 1.76 -11.48 -17.06
N ARG A 44 0.88 -12.43 -17.35
CA ARG A 44 1.25 -13.79 -17.82
C ARG A 44 2.03 -13.74 -19.15
N LYS A 45 1.64 -12.87 -20.08
CA LYS A 45 2.35 -12.67 -21.35
C LYS A 45 3.70 -12.03 -21.15
N VAL A 46 3.79 -11.01 -20.28
CA VAL A 46 5.04 -10.31 -19.96
C VAL A 46 6.01 -11.25 -19.26
N GLU A 47 5.53 -12.05 -18.30
CA GLU A 47 6.35 -13.05 -17.62
C GLU A 47 7.00 -14.00 -18.62
N ARG A 48 6.21 -14.64 -19.53
CA ARG A 48 6.75 -15.53 -20.57
C ARG A 48 7.75 -14.84 -21.50
N LEU A 49 7.52 -13.55 -21.81
CA LEU A 49 8.47 -12.77 -22.61
C LEU A 49 9.80 -12.60 -21.87
N VAL A 50 9.74 -12.20 -20.58
CA VAL A 50 10.92 -12.04 -19.73
C VAL A 50 11.66 -13.36 -19.57
N PHE A 51 10.92 -14.44 -19.28
CA PHE A 51 11.47 -15.80 -19.22
C PHE A 51 12.24 -16.17 -20.51
N GLY A 52 11.63 -15.94 -21.68
CA GLY A 52 12.27 -16.20 -22.97
C GLY A 52 13.51 -15.34 -23.22
N ILE A 53 13.49 -14.08 -22.83
CA ILE A 53 14.66 -13.17 -22.95
C ILE A 53 15.79 -13.65 -22.04
N LEU A 54 15.52 -13.94 -20.78
CA LEU A 54 16.54 -14.35 -19.82
C LEU A 54 17.13 -15.73 -20.17
N SER A 55 16.30 -16.67 -20.56
CA SER A 55 16.78 -18.01 -20.94
C SER A 55 17.65 -17.99 -22.20
N ASN A 56 17.31 -17.16 -23.20
CA ASN A 56 17.97 -17.21 -24.52
C ASN A 56 19.07 -16.15 -24.68
N TYR A 57 18.92 -14.96 -24.09
CA TYR A 57 19.77 -13.81 -24.39
C TYR A 57 20.57 -13.28 -23.20
N HIS A 58 20.25 -13.66 -21.96
CA HIS A 58 21.01 -13.22 -20.79
C HIS A 58 22.44 -13.77 -20.86
N TYR A 59 23.43 -12.96 -20.47
CA TYR A 59 24.85 -13.35 -20.52
C TYR A 59 25.18 -14.52 -19.59
N ARG A 60 24.49 -14.59 -18.45
CA ARG A 60 24.58 -15.67 -17.48
C ARG A 60 23.53 -16.73 -17.79
N LYS A 61 23.96 -17.92 -18.20
CA LYS A 61 23.08 -19.05 -18.46
C LYS A 61 22.86 -19.84 -17.19
N VAL A 62 21.72 -19.61 -16.55
CA VAL A 62 21.28 -20.35 -15.35
C VAL A 62 20.28 -21.41 -15.79
N PRO A 63 20.49 -22.71 -15.46
CA PRO A 63 19.51 -23.75 -15.73
C PRO A 63 18.20 -23.44 -15.00
N VAL A 64 17.10 -23.52 -15.73
CA VAL A 64 15.75 -23.42 -15.18
C VAL A 64 15.35 -24.80 -14.70
N ASN A 65 15.36 -25.01 -13.40
CA ASN A 65 15.13 -26.28 -12.73
C ASN A 65 14.76 -26.06 -11.26
N ASP A 66 14.52 -27.14 -10.52
CA ASP A 66 14.18 -27.14 -9.08
C ASP A 66 15.14 -26.28 -8.22
N SER A 67 16.42 -26.25 -8.56
CA SER A 67 17.40 -25.44 -7.80
C SER A 67 17.15 -23.94 -7.97
N LEU A 68 16.83 -23.50 -9.20
CA LEU A 68 16.45 -22.10 -9.45
C LEU A 68 15.07 -21.81 -8.84
N SER A 69 14.13 -22.75 -8.97
CA SER A 69 12.79 -22.67 -8.39
C SER A 69 12.87 -22.44 -6.87
N SER A 70 13.64 -23.29 -6.16
CA SER A 70 13.86 -23.13 -4.72
C SER A 70 14.51 -21.79 -4.35
N LYS A 71 15.48 -21.34 -5.14
CA LYS A 71 16.14 -20.03 -4.92
C LYS A 71 15.17 -18.86 -5.07
N ILE A 72 14.31 -18.88 -6.09
CA ILE A 72 13.26 -17.87 -6.32
C ILE A 72 12.26 -17.88 -5.15
N PHE A 73 11.84 -19.07 -4.72
CA PHE A 73 10.91 -19.21 -3.61
C PHE A 73 11.47 -18.58 -2.33
N ASP A 74 12.72 -18.88 -1.96
CA ASP A 74 13.36 -18.32 -0.78
C ASP A 74 13.56 -16.80 -0.89
N ALA A 75 13.96 -16.30 -2.07
CA ALA A 75 14.09 -14.87 -2.33
C ALA A 75 12.74 -14.15 -2.19
N TYR A 76 11.68 -14.72 -2.77
CA TYR A 76 10.35 -14.12 -2.71
C TYR A 76 9.80 -14.05 -1.29
N LEU A 77 9.95 -15.11 -0.48
CA LEU A 77 9.56 -15.07 0.93
C LEU A 77 10.38 -14.04 1.73
N LYS A 78 11.67 -13.94 1.44
CA LYS A 78 12.55 -12.95 2.07
C LYS A 78 12.16 -11.52 1.71
N ASP A 79 11.80 -11.26 0.46
CA ASP A 79 11.38 -9.93 0.00
C ASP A 79 10.04 -9.50 0.63
N LEU A 80 9.13 -10.46 0.84
CA LEU A 80 7.84 -10.19 1.48
C LEU A 80 7.99 -10.01 2.99
N ASP A 81 8.72 -10.87 3.67
CA ASP A 81 8.85 -10.88 5.14
C ASP A 81 10.30 -11.09 5.61
N PRO A 82 11.19 -10.11 5.39
CA PRO A 82 12.62 -10.24 5.70
C PRO A 82 12.89 -10.49 7.19
N ASN A 83 12.04 -10.01 8.08
CA ASN A 83 12.16 -10.15 9.53
C ASN A 83 11.29 -11.27 10.11
N LYS A 84 10.61 -12.06 9.29
CA LYS A 84 9.74 -13.15 9.75
C LYS A 84 8.73 -12.68 10.82
N ALA A 85 8.12 -11.54 10.54
CA ALA A 85 7.23 -10.82 11.46
C ALA A 85 5.75 -11.02 11.14
N TYR A 86 5.43 -11.63 10.00
CA TYR A 86 4.07 -11.80 9.49
C TYR A 86 3.69 -13.27 9.32
N PHE A 87 4.46 -14.05 8.56
CA PHE A 87 4.17 -15.46 8.32
C PHE A 87 4.36 -16.32 9.58
N LEU A 88 3.51 -17.33 9.70
CA LEU A 88 3.67 -18.43 10.63
C LEU A 88 4.43 -19.60 9.98
N ALA A 89 5.01 -20.48 10.78
CA ALA A 89 5.61 -21.72 10.28
C ALA A 89 4.62 -22.58 9.48
N SER A 90 3.36 -22.65 9.92
CA SER A 90 2.28 -23.31 9.18
C SER A 90 1.97 -22.70 7.82
N ASP A 91 2.14 -21.37 7.67
CA ASP A 91 1.96 -20.72 6.38
C ASP A 91 3.07 -21.12 5.41
N ILE A 92 4.28 -21.21 5.91
CA ILE A 92 5.44 -21.67 5.10
C ILE A 92 5.24 -23.13 4.68
N GLU A 93 4.77 -24.00 5.58
CA GLU A 93 4.43 -25.39 5.24
C GLU A 93 3.33 -25.47 4.16
N GLU A 94 2.32 -24.59 4.22
CA GLU A 94 1.26 -24.54 3.22
C GLU A 94 1.78 -24.20 1.82
N VAL A 95 2.70 -23.22 1.73
CA VAL A 95 3.25 -22.74 0.45
C VAL A 95 4.48 -23.51 -0.02
N GLU A 96 5.05 -24.38 0.80
CA GLU A 96 6.23 -25.20 0.48
C GLU A 96 6.04 -26.06 -0.78
N LYS A 97 4.79 -26.45 -1.08
CA LYS A 97 4.42 -27.16 -2.32
C LYS A 97 4.83 -26.42 -3.60
N TYR A 98 5.07 -25.12 -3.54
CA TYR A 98 5.49 -24.31 -4.69
C TYR A 98 7.01 -24.25 -4.87
N ARG A 99 7.79 -24.68 -3.88
CA ARG A 99 9.26 -24.57 -3.88
C ARG A 99 9.91 -25.10 -5.15
N TYR A 100 9.42 -26.20 -5.66
CA TYR A 100 10.02 -26.92 -6.79
C TYR A 100 9.14 -26.90 -8.05
N THR A 101 8.17 -25.99 -8.15
CA THR A 101 7.24 -25.89 -9.28
C THR A 101 7.25 -24.52 -9.97
N ILE A 102 8.05 -23.56 -9.45
CA ILE A 102 8.11 -22.20 -10.01
C ILE A 102 8.74 -22.22 -11.41
N ASP A 103 9.73 -23.08 -11.65
CA ASP A 103 10.38 -23.22 -12.96
C ASP A 103 9.42 -23.69 -14.06
N GLU A 104 8.54 -24.66 -13.80
CA GLU A 104 7.48 -25.05 -14.73
C GLU A 104 6.46 -23.93 -14.91
N GLN A 105 6.10 -23.25 -13.82
CA GLN A 105 5.15 -22.13 -13.87
C GLN A 105 5.69 -20.97 -14.72
N LEU A 106 6.96 -20.60 -14.59
CA LEU A 106 7.63 -19.58 -15.41
C LEU A 106 7.59 -19.97 -16.90
N ASN A 107 7.82 -21.24 -17.25
CA ASN A 107 7.75 -21.69 -18.63
C ASN A 107 6.34 -21.58 -19.23
N LEU A 108 5.31 -21.73 -18.40
CA LEU A 108 3.90 -21.66 -18.79
C LEU A 108 3.29 -20.25 -18.71
N GLY A 109 3.96 -19.30 -18.08
CA GLY A 109 3.39 -18.00 -17.74
C GLY A 109 2.35 -18.11 -16.63
N ASP A 110 2.51 -19.10 -15.74
CA ASP A 110 1.63 -19.27 -14.58
C ASP A 110 2.19 -18.54 -13.37
N LEU A 111 1.43 -17.59 -12.86
CA LEU A 111 1.76 -16.76 -11.70
C LEU A 111 0.98 -17.18 -10.45
N THR A 112 0.38 -18.36 -10.45
CA THR A 112 -0.53 -18.79 -9.38
C THR A 112 0.18 -18.81 -8.02
N SER A 113 1.39 -19.42 -7.94
CA SER A 113 2.15 -19.47 -6.69
C SER A 113 2.49 -18.08 -6.16
N ALA A 114 2.95 -17.19 -7.03
CA ALA A 114 3.30 -15.82 -6.66
C ALA A 114 2.13 -15.08 -6.00
N PHE A 115 0.96 -15.15 -6.61
CA PHE A 115 -0.22 -14.46 -6.11
C PHE A 115 -0.81 -15.14 -4.86
N GLN A 116 -0.78 -16.46 -4.76
CA GLN A 116 -1.27 -17.16 -3.56
C GLN A 116 -0.38 -16.87 -2.34
N ILE A 117 0.94 -16.91 -2.50
CA ILE A 117 1.88 -16.53 -1.43
C ILE A 117 1.66 -15.08 -1.01
N TYR A 118 1.50 -14.16 -1.97
CA TYR A 118 1.26 -12.75 -1.66
C TYR A 118 -0.06 -12.52 -0.93
N ASN A 119 -1.14 -13.14 -1.36
CA ASN A 119 -2.45 -13.01 -0.71
C ASN A 119 -2.41 -13.51 0.74
N LEU A 120 -1.70 -14.61 0.99
CA LEU A 120 -1.45 -15.10 2.34
C LEU A 120 -0.66 -14.07 3.17
N TYR A 121 0.41 -13.51 2.61
CA TYR A 121 1.18 -12.44 3.24
C TYR A 121 0.32 -11.22 3.58
N GLN A 122 -0.48 -10.74 2.62
CA GLN A 122 -1.37 -9.59 2.82
C GLN A 122 -2.37 -9.86 3.95
N LYS A 123 -2.97 -11.05 3.99
CA LYS A 123 -3.85 -11.48 5.07
C LYS A 123 -3.14 -11.40 6.43
N ARG A 124 -1.95 -11.97 6.54
CA ARG A 124 -1.16 -11.97 7.79
C ARG A 124 -0.78 -10.55 8.20
N MET A 125 -0.39 -9.71 7.28
CA MET A 125 -0.08 -8.31 7.56
C MET A 125 -1.30 -7.53 8.09
N MET A 126 -2.48 -7.72 7.50
CA MET A 126 -3.70 -7.09 7.96
C MET A 126 -4.11 -7.57 9.36
N GLU A 127 -3.93 -8.86 9.67
CA GLU A 127 -4.11 -9.40 11.03
C GLU A 127 -3.18 -8.70 12.04
N ARG A 128 -1.92 -8.45 11.68
CA ARG A 128 -0.97 -7.74 12.55
C ARG A 128 -1.39 -6.29 12.77
N PHE A 129 -1.82 -5.58 11.74
CA PHE A 129 -2.30 -4.20 11.90
C PHE A 129 -3.56 -4.13 12.80
N ALA A 130 -4.48 -5.08 12.66
CA ALA A 130 -5.64 -5.17 13.52
C ALA A 130 -5.25 -5.47 15.00
N PHE A 131 -4.27 -6.33 15.20
CA PHE A 131 -3.71 -6.60 16.54
C PHE A 131 -3.10 -5.34 17.14
N VAL A 132 -2.28 -4.60 16.38
CA VAL A 132 -1.67 -3.35 16.86
C VAL A 132 -2.73 -2.30 17.20
N ASP A 133 -3.76 -2.10 16.37
CA ASP A 133 -4.85 -1.15 16.70
C ASP A 133 -5.54 -1.49 18.04
N LYS A 134 -5.62 -2.78 18.38
CA LYS A 134 -6.17 -3.24 19.64
C LYS A 134 -5.24 -2.97 20.82
N ILE A 135 -3.95 -3.33 20.72
CA ILE A 135 -3.03 -3.28 21.86
C ILE A 135 -2.51 -1.88 22.16
N ILE A 136 -2.38 -1.02 21.15
CA ILE A 136 -1.82 0.33 21.32
C ILE A 136 -2.68 1.22 22.21
N LYS A 137 -3.97 0.87 22.38
CA LYS A 137 -4.93 1.57 23.25
C LYS A 137 -4.86 1.07 24.70
N GLN A 138 -4.11 0.02 24.97
CA GLN A 138 -3.94 -0.55 26.30
C GLN A 138 -2.76 0.10 27.00
N PRO A 139 -2.82 0.29 28.34
CA PRO A 139 -1.68 0.78 29.09
C PRO A 139 -0.50 -0.21 28.98
N MET A 140 0.69 0.31 28.72
CA MET A 140 1.91 -0.48 28.66
C MET A 140 2.77 -0.21 29.89
N ASP A 141 3.15 -1.28 30.61
CA ASP A 141 4.05 -1.18 31.74
C ASP A 141 5.51 -1.21 31.24
N PHE A 142 6.18 -0.08 31.36
CA PHE A 142 7.59 0.09 30.94
C PHE A 142 8.59 -0.36 32.04
N ASN A 143 8.13 -0.78 33.23
CA ASN A 143 9.01 -1.25 34.31
C ASN A 143 9.30 -2.75 34.22
N ILE A 144 8.59 -3.47 33.33
CA ILE A 144 8.86 -4.90 33.11
C ILE A 144 10.17 -5.04 32.32
N ASP A 145 11.12 -5.75 32.89
CA ASP A 145 12.38 -6.11 32.22
C ASP A 145 12.10 -7.22 31.19
N GLU A 146 12.15 -6.86 29.93
CA GLU A 146 11.93 -7.78 28.81
C GLU A 146 12.83 -7.41 27.62
N THR A 147 13.24 -8.44 26.88
CA THR A 147 14.12 -8.27 25.71
C THR A 147 13.32 -8.24 24.42
N TYR A 148 13.77 -7.43 23.47
CA TYR A 148 13.25 -7.36 22.11
C TYR A 148 14.38 -7.50 21.10
N GLN A 149 14.20 -8.37 20.11
CA GLN A 149 15.15 -8.58 19.02
C GLN A 149 14.57 -8.01 17.72
N PRO A 150 15.02 -6.84 17.24
CA PRO A 150 14.51 -6.23 16.02
C PRO A 150 14.90 -6.97 14.73
N ASP A 151 16.14 -7.51 14.69
CA ASP A 151 16.62 -8.30 13.57
C ASP A 151 16.25 -9.77 13.76
N ARG A 152 15.33 -10.25 12.93
CA ARG A 152 14.86 -11.63 12.93
C ARG A 152 15.15 -12.37 11.62
N GLU A 153 15.97 -11.82 10.74
CA GLU A 153 16.28 -12.46 9.45
C GLU A 153 16.68 -13.93 9.62
N LYS A 154 17.51 -14.23 10.63
CA LYS A 154 18.02 -15.59 10.95
C LYS A 154 17.16 -16.37 11.95
N ALA A 155 16.07 -15.78 12.47
CA ALA A 155 15.19 -16.47 13.38
C ALA A 155 14.37 -17.56 12.65
N ALA A 156 13.85 -18.52 13.40
CA ALA A 156 12.81 -19.42 12.89
C ALA A 156 11.50 -18.66 12.67
N TRP A 157 10.64 -19.17 11.78
CA TRP A 157 9.28 -18.70 11.65
C TRP A 157 8.50 -18.94 12.94
N ALA A 158 7.66 -18.01 13.33
CA ALA A 158 6.84 -18.13 14.53
C ALA A 158 5.89 -19.33 14.42
N LYS A 159 5.82 -20.14 15.47
CA LYS A 159 5.01 -21.36 15.48
C LYS A 159 3.53 -21.09 15.76
N SER A 160 3.21 -19.93 16.32
CA SER A 160 1.85 -19.57 16.70
C SER A 160 1.59 -18.07 16.57
N THR A 161 0.31 -17.71 16.45
CA THR A 161 -0.13 -16.31 16.51
C THR A 161 0.29 -15.64 17.81
N SER A 162 0.26 -16.36 18.95
CA SER A 162 0.67 -15.83 20.24
C SER A 162 2.15 -15.43 20.28
N GLU A 163 3.02 -16.15 19.59
CA GLU A 163 4.45 -15.80 19.48
C GLU A 163 4.64 -14.50 18.69
N LEU A 164 3.90 -14.35 17.58
CA LEU A 164 3.88 -13.08 16.83
C LEU A 164 3.24 -11.94 17.64
N ASP A 165 2.17 -12.22 18.39
CA ASP A 165 1.51 -11.23 19.24
C ASP A 165 2.48 -10.66 20.30
N ASP A 166 3.29 -11.51 20.94
CA ASP A 166 4.31 -11.05 21.89
C ASP A 166 5.41 -10.23 21.20
N TYR A 167 5.88 -10.67 20.03
CA TYR A 167 6.85 -9.92 19.24
C TYR A 167 6.32 -8.52 18.88
N TRP A 168 5.10 -8.43 18.33
CA TRP A 168 4.48 -7.17 17.94
C TRP A 168 4.14 -6.28 19.14
N ARG A 169 3.74 -6.87 20.27
CA ARG A 169 3.54 -6.14 21.52
C ARG A 169 4.83 -5.46 21.98
N LYS A 170 5.93 -6.20 21.97
CA LYS A 170 7.26 -5.69 22.34
C LYS A 170 7.74 -4.60 21.37
N ASP A 171 7.50 -4.77 20.07
CA ASP A 171 7.85 -3.74 19.07
C ASP A 171 7.08 -2.45 19.29
N VAL A 172 5.77 -2.53 19.51
CA VAL A 172 4.93 -1.35 19.82
C VAL A 172 5.39 -0.68 21.12
N LYS A 173 5.65 -1.48 22.16
CA LYS A 173 6.16 -0.98 23.44
C LYS A 173 7.50 -0.24 23.26
N ARG A 174 8.45 -0.83 22.51
CA ARG A 174 9.74 -0.20 22.21
C ARG A 174 9.55 1.13 21.48
N GLN A 175 8.72 1.19 20.46
CA GLN A 175 8.47 2.42 19.71
C GLN A 175 7.86 3.53 20.57
N LEU A 176 6.94 3.19 21.48
CA LEU A 176 6.39 4.14 22.45
C LEU A 176 7.43 4.58 23.46
N LEU A 177 8.29 3.67 23.91
CA LEU A 177 9.40 3.98 24.84
C LEU A 177 10.40 4.93 24.19
N ASP A 178 10.81 4.70 22.95
CA ASP A 178 11.74 5.57 22.21
C ASP A 178 11.18 7.00 22.13
N TRP A 179 9.88 7.17 21.90
CA TRP A 179 9.24 8.49 21.85
C TRP A 179 9.10 9.15 23.22
N LYS A 180 8.85 8.34 24.24
CA LYS A 180 8.80 8.82 25.64
C LYS A 180 10.17 9.32 26.09
N ILE A 181 11.24 8.60 25.80
CA ILE A 181 12.63 9.03 26.08
C ILE A 181 12.95 10.31 25.29
N GLY A 182 12.44 10.45 24.07
CA GLY A 182 12.56 11.66 23.25
C GLY A 182 11.69 12.83 23.73
N GLY A 183 11.01 12.72 24.87
CA GLY A 183 10.21 13.80 25.49
C GLY A 183 8.82 14.00 24.86
N LYS A 184 8.35 13.08 24.01
CA LYS A 184 7.01 13.18 23.43
C LYS A 184 5.96 12.74 24.47
N ALA A 185 4.86 13.52 24.59
CA ALA A 185 3.75 13.15 25.47
C ALA A 185 3.12 11.81 25.07
N ASP A 186 2.82 10.94 26.03
CA ASP A 186 2.33 9.58 25.81
C ASP A 186 1.06 9.54 24.93
N THR A 187 0.10 10.46 25.15
CA THR A 187 -1.12 10.56 24.34
C THR A 187 -0.83 10.91 22.87
N THR A 188 0.14 11.77 22.62
CA THR A 188 0.56 12.13 21.27
C THR A 188 1.29 10.98 20.60
N ALA A 189 2.18 10.30 21.32
CA ALA A 189 2.91 9.12 20.83
C ALA A 189 1.94 8.00 20.41
N VAL A 190 0.99 7.64 21.27
CA VAL A 190 -0.02 6.63 20.98
C VAL A 190 -0.85 7.00 19.74
N ARG A 191 -1.32 8.24 19.65
CA ARG A 191 -2.10 8.69 18.49
C ARG A 191 -1.31 8.61 17.20
N GLU A 192 -0.11 9.17 17.16
CA GLU A 192 0.72 9.21 15.94
C GLU A 192 1.16 7.80 15.50
N LEU A 193 1.49 6.93 16.47
CA LEU A 193 1.84 5.55 16.17
C LEU A 193 0.63 4.79 15.60
N ASN A 194 -0.54 4.97 16.18
CA ASN A 194 -1.78 4.38 15.68
C ASN A 194 -2.11 4.87 14.27
N ASP A 195 -1.99 6.18 14.03
CA ASP A 195 -2.23 6.76 12.70
C ASP A 195 -1.22 6.25 11.66
N ARG A 196 0.03 5.97 12.06
CA ARG A 196 1.03 5.35 11.19
C ARG A 196 0.60 3.94 10.78
N TYR A 197 0.19 3.09 11.72
CA TYR A 197 -0.28 1.74 11.41
C TYR A 197 -1.56 1.73 10.56
N LYS A 198 -2.49 2.65 10.81
CA LYS A 198 -3.68 2.83 9.97
C LYS A 198 -3.33 3.22 8.53
N ARG A 199 -2.36 4.12 8.34
CA ARG A 199 -1.86 4.46 7.00
C ARG A 199 -1.22 3.26 6.33
N SER A 200 -0.43 2.47 7.06
CA SER A 200 0.17 1.24 6.53
C SER A 200 -0.89 0.21 6.12
N ALA A 201 -1.93 0.03 6.92
CA ALA A 201 -3.06 -0.84 6.58
C ALA A 201 -3.80 -0.36 5.32
N LYS A 202 -4.06 0.95 5.23
CA LYS A 202 -4.69 1.57 4.05
C LYS A 202 -3.82 1.42 2.80
N TYR A 203 -2.51 1.56 2.93
CA TYR A 203 -1.56 1.34 1.83
C TYR A 203 -1.60 -0.12 1.36
N MET A 204 -1.49 -1.06 2.29
CA MET A 204 -1.55 -2.50 1.97
C MET A 204 -2.86 -2.91 1.30
N ALA A 205 -4.00 -2.36 1.77
CA ALA A 205 -5.31 -2.62 1.16
C ALA A 205 -5.46 -2.06 -0.26
N ARG A 206 -4.54 -1.22 -0.72
CA ARG A 206 -4.53 -0.62 -2.07
C ARG A 206 -3.49 -1.24 -2.99
N THR A 207 -2.80 -2.29 -2.54
CA THR A 207 -1.85 -3.02 -3.38
C THR A 207 -2.54 -3.54 -4.63
N ARG A 208 -1.88 -3.42 -5.76
CA ARG A 208 -2.37 -3.84 -7.08
C ARG A 208 -1.66 -5.10 -7.56
N ALA A 209 -2.27 -5.77 -8.51
CA ALA A 209 -1.66 -6.92 -9.15
C ALA A 209 -0.29 -6.61 -9.77
N GLU A 210 -0.07 -5.37 -10.25
CA GLU A 210 1.23 -4.90 -10.77
C GLU A 210 2.32 -4.91 -9.70
N ASP A 211 1.98 -4.53 -8.47
CA ASP A 211 2.93 -4.47 -7.37
C ASP A 211 3.38 -5.89 -6.98
N VAL A 212 2.44 -6.83 -6.88
CA VAL A 212 2.71 -8.25 -6.64
C VAL A 212 3.59 -8.83 -7.73
N PHE A 213 3.22 -8.57 -8.97
CA PHE A 213 3.96 -9.02 -10.14
C PHE A 213 5.40 -8.52 -10.13
N GLN A 214 5.61 -7.23 -9.82
CA GLN A 214 6.96 -6.66 -9.77
C GLN A 214 7.83 -7.32 -8.70
N VAL A 215 7.30 -7.53 -7.48
CA VAL A 215 8.07 -8.17 -6.40
C VAL A 215 8.46 -9.60 -6.79
N PHE A 216 7.52 -10.38 -7.34
CA PHE A 216 7.83 -11.74 -7.79
C PHE A 216 8.84 -11.76 -8.94
N MET A 217 8.66 -10.90 -9.94
CA MET A 217 9.59 -10.80 -11.07
C MET A 217 10.99 -10.39 -10.63
N ASN A 218 11.14 -9.57 -9.59
CA ASN A 218 12.44 -9.24 -9.03
C ASN A 218 13.06 -10.43 -8.30
N ALA A 219 12.31 -11.15 -7.48
CA ALA A 219 12.78 -12.39 -6.87
C ALA A 219 13.28 -13.39 -7.94
N TYR A 220 12.62 -13.49 -9.08
CA TYR A 220 13.06 -14.29 -10.22
C TYR A 220 14.32 -13.74 -10.87
N THR A 221 14.31 -12.50 -11.32
CA THR A 221 15.41 -11.92 -12.12
C THR A 221 16.69 -11.79 -11.31
N GLU A 222 16.62 -11.36 -10.06
CA GLU A 222 17.76 -11.26 -9.15
C GLU A 222 18.28 -12.64 -8.72
N SER A 223 17.45 -13.68 -8.77
CA SER A 223 17.89 -15.07 -8.58
C SER A 223 18.79 -15.56 -9.71
N ILE A 224 18.68 -15.00 -10.93
CA ILE A 224 19.59 -15.26 -12.04
C ILE A 224 20.87 -14.44 -11.87
N ASP A 225 20.73 -13.13 -11.66
CA ASP A 225 21.84 -12.21 -11.45
C ASP A 225 21.40 -11.02 -10.60
N PRO A 226 22.14 -10.64 -9.54
CA PRO A 226 21.76 -9.56 -8.64
C PRO A 226 21.70 -8.16 -9.28
N HIS A 227 22.22 -7.99 -10.51
CA HIS A 227 22.14 -6.74 -11.28
C HIS A 227 20.99 -6.75 -12.30
N THR A 228 20.21 -7.82 -12.36
CA THR A 228 19.08 -7.95 -13.28
C THR A 228 17.79 -7.76 -12.51
N SER A 229 17.09 -6.65 -12.73
CA SER A 229 15.81 -6.35 -12.10
C SER A 229 14.73 -6.09 -13.13
N TYR A 230 13.49 -6.37 -12.75
CA TYR A 230 12.30 -6.06 -13.52
C TYR A 230 11.70 -4.72 -13.06
N MET A 231 11.37 -3.88 -14.00
CA MET A 231 10.65 -2.63 -13.75
C MET A 231 9.31 -2.65 -14.46
N ILE A 232 8.21 -2.41 -13.74
CA ILE A 232 6.92 -2.14 -14.37
C ILE A 232 7.04 -0.90 -15.28
N PRO A 233 6.20 -0.76 -16.32
CA PRO A 233 6.33 0.32 -17.32
C PRO A 233 6.45 1.70 -16.70
N LYS A 234 5.73 1.97 -15.61
CA LYS A 234 5.80 3.23 -14.89
C LYS A 234 7.19 3.47 -14.26
N ALA A 235 7.71 2.48 -13.53
CA ALA A 235 9.03 2.60 -12.91
C ALA A 235 10.14 2.77 -13.97
N ALA A 236 10.03 2.04 -15.10
CA ALA A 236 10.94 2.19 -16.23
C ALA A 236 10.86 3.59 -16.85
N GLN A 237 9.68 4.17 -16.99
CA GLN A 237 9.54 5.55 -17.49
C GLN A 237 10.17 6.57 -16.55
N GLU A 238 9.96 6.45 -15.23
CA GLU A 238 10.60 7.34 -14.25
C GLU A 238 12.13 7.19 -14.28
N PHE A 239 12.63 5.97 -14.28
CA PHE A 239 14.06 5.69 -14.42
C PHE A 239 14.66 6.31 -15.69
N ASN A 240 14.01 6.14 -16.85
CA ASN A 240 14.46 6.73 -18.10
C ASN A 240 14.42 8.27 -18.08
N LYS A 241 13.43 8.89 -17.40
CA LYS A 241 13.39 10.34 -17.23
C LYS A 241 14.52 10.85 -16.37
N ASP A 242 14.81 10.15 -15.27
CA ASP A 242 15.90 10.50 -14.37
C ASP A 242 17.25 10.38 -15.08
N MET A 243 17.43 9.32 -15.89
CA MET A 243 18.63 9.12 -16.71
C MET A 243 18.76 10.15 -17.83
N ALA A 244 17.64 10.56 -18.44
CA ALA A 244 17.64 11.58 -19.50
C ALA A 244 17.81 13.01 -18.96
N GLN A 245 17.83 13.22 -17.64
CA GLN A 245 17.92 14.52 -16.98
C GLN A 245 16.85 15.53 -17.49
N SER A 246 15.72 15.04 -18.01
CA SER A 246 14.63 15.87 -18.50
C SER A 246 13.50 15.92 -17.48
N PHE A 247 13.24 17.13 -16.95
CA PHE A 247 12.13 17.35 -16.01
C PHE A 247 10.90 17.87 -16.76
N GLU A 248 9.91 17.01 -16.95
CA GLU A 248 8.59 17.40 -17.46
C GLU A 248 7.57 17.43 -16.31
N GLY A 249 6.78 18.51 -16.23
CA GLY A 249 5.76 18.71 -15.23
C GLY A 249 5.69 20.14 -14.71
N ILE A 250 4.88 20.34 -13.66
CA ILE A 250 4.64 21.67 -13.07
C ILE A 250 5.84 22.25 -12.30
N GLY A 251 6.88 21.47 -12.04
CA GLY A 251 8.02 21.91 -11.22
C GLY A 251 7.66 22.04 -9.74
N ALA A 252 7.03 21.02 -9.17
CA ALA A 252 6.72 20.92 -7.75
C ALA A 252 7.00 19.51 -7.23
N THR A 253 7.47 19.38 -6.00
CA THR A 253 7.54 18.13 -5.26
C THR A 253 6.21 17.89 -4.58
N LEU A 254 5.63 16.72 -4.76
CA LEU A 254 4.33 16.35 -4.21
C LEU A 254 4.47 15.24 -3.18
N ARG A 255 3.62 15.28 -2.15
CA ARG A 255 3.58 14.29 -1.08
C ARG A 255 2.13 14.03 -0.67
N LEU A 256 1.82 12.78 -0.30
CA LEU A 256 0.53 12.44 0.27
C LEU A 256 0.51 12.81 1.77
N GLU A 257 -0.40 13.70 2.16
CA GLU A 257 -0.66 14.07 3.56
C GLU A 257 -2.14 13.82 3.89
N GLY A 258 -2.39 12.78 4.68
CA GLY A 258 -3.74 12.28 4.87
C GLY A 258 -4.29 11.71 3.57
N ASP A 259 -5.40 12.27 3.09
CA ASP A 259 -6.04 11.89 1.83
C ASP A 259 -5.73 12.90 0.69
N TYR A 260 -4.84 13.87 0.92
CA TYR A 260 -4.55 14.93 -0.04
C TYR A 260 -3.15 14.82 -0.62
N VAL A 261 -3.05 15.00 -1.92
CA VAL A 261 -1.77 15.25 -2.59
C VAL A 261 -1.38 16.69 -2.32
N THR A 262 -0.35 16.90 -1.52
CA THR A 262 0.10 18.19 -1.02
C THR A 262 1.40 18.62 -1.69
N ILE A 263 1.51 19.89 -2.01
CA ILE A 263 2.74 20.50 -2.54
C ILE A 263 3.74 20.65 -1.39
N GLN A 264 4.85 19.98 -1.49
CA GLN A 264 5.93 20.06 -0.51
C GLN A 264 6.83 21.25 -0.79
N ASP A 265 7.38 21.28 -2.00
CA ASP A 265 8.30 22.33 -2.45
C ASP A 265 8.04 22.69 -3.91
N LEU A 266 8.47 23.90 -4.30
CA LEU A 266 8.45 24.38 -5.67
C LEU A 266 9.87 24.48 -6.20
N VAL A 267 10.09 23.94 -7.41
CA VAL A 267 11.37 24.05 -8.11
C VAL A 267 11.55 25.48 -8.60
N PRO A 268 12.60 26.20 -8.17
CA PRO A 268 12.87 27.56 -8.63
C PRO A 268 12.91 27.62 -10.16
N GLY A 269 12.17 28.58 -10.73
CA GLY A 269 12.07 28.71 -12.19
C GLY A 269 11.14 27.72 -12.89
N GLY A 270 10.53 26.76 -12.17
CA GLY A 270 9.50 25.86 -12.70
C GLY A 270 8.18 26.56 -13.01
N PRO A 271 7.26 25.93 -13.78
CA PRO A 271 5.97 26.53 -14.11
C PRO A 271 5.15 26.93 -12.90
N ALA A 272 5.02 26.05 -11.89
CA ALA A 272 4.29 26.34 -10.65
C ALA A 272 4.90 27.54 -9.89
N PHE A 273 6.24 27.58 -9.78
CA PHE A 273 6.94 28.69 -9.15
C PHE A 273 6.71 30.02 -9.88
N ARG A 274 6.75 30.01 -11.22
CA ARG A 274 6.54 31.21 -12.04
C ARG A 274 5.10 31.70 -12.02
N SER A 275 4.13 30.81 -11.83
CA SER A 275 2.71 31.19 -11.78
C SER A 275 2.38 32.09 -10.60
N LYS A 276 3.11 31.97 -9.49
CA LYS A 276 2.85 32.65 -8.20
C LYS A 276 1.46 32.37 -7.61
N GLN A 277 0.77 31.37 -8.11
CA GLN A 277 -0.58 30.98 -7.68
C GLN A 277 -0.56 29.76 -6.74
N ILE A 278 0.57 29.11 -6.61
CA ILE A 278 0.74 27.85 -5.88
C ILE A 278 1.83 28.03 -4.84
N ASN A 279 1.57 27.56 -3.62
CA ASN A 279 2.49 27.65 -2.51
C ASN A 279 2.78 26.27 -1.89
N PRO A 280 3.91 26.10 -1.19
CA PRO A 280 4.13 24.93 -0.33
C PRO A 280 2.99 24.76 0.66
N LYS A 281 2.60 23.52 0.93
CA LYS A 281 1.47 23.07 1.76
C LYS A 281 0.09 23.20 1.12
N ASP A 282 -0.05 23.74 -0.09
CA ASP A 282 -1.30 23.69 -0.83
C ASP A 282 -1.67 22.25 -1.16
N ARG A 283 -2.98 21.93 -1.09
CA ARG A 283 -3.52 20.60 -1.32
C ARG A 283 -4.23 20.54 -2.67
N ILE A 284 -3.87 19.59 -3.50
CA ILE A 284 -4.49 19.39 -4.81
C ILE A 284 -5.72 18.52 -4.60
N VAL A 285 -6.89 19.04 -4.96
CA VAL A 285 -8.19 18.33 -4.86
C VAL A 285 -8.77 17.99 -6.22
N GLY A 286 -8.28 18.61 -7.30
CA GLY A 286 -8.74 18.29 -8.64
C GLY A 286 -7.71 18.67 -9.69
N VAL A 287 -7.69 17.93 -10.78
CA VAL A 287 -6.78 18.12 -11.93
C VAL A 287 -7.59 18.10 -13.21
N ALA A 288 -7.32 19.03 -14.12
CA ALA A 288 -7.90 19.06 -15.46
C ALA A 288 -6.82 19.30 -16.52
N GLN A 289 -6.94 18.65 -17.67
CA GLN A 289 -6.03 18.76 -18.80
C GLN A 289 -6.53 19.82 -19.79
N GLY A 290 -5.60 20.62 -20.32
CA GLY A 290 -5.93 21.67 -21.28
C GLY A 290 -6.78 22.80 -20.69
N ASP A 291 -7.24 23.70 -21.56
CA ASP A 291 -8.00 24.88 -21.15
C ASP A 291 -9.47 24.54 -20.79
N ASP A 292 -10.06 23.54 -21.42
CA ASP A 292 -11.49 23.21 -21.30
C ASP A 292 -11.77 21.83 -20.68
N GLY A 293 -10.75 21.07 -20.29
CA GLY A 293 -10.91 19.72 -19.71
C GLY A 293 -11.72 19.72 -18.42
N ALA A 294 -12.51 18.69 -18.20
CA ALA A 294 -13.23 18.50 -16.94
C ALA A 294 -12.27 18.20 -15.79
N PHE A 295 -12.56 18.74 -14.61
CA PHE A 295 -11.81 18.42 -13.40
C PHE A 295 -12.08 16.99 -12.93
N VAL A 296 -11.02 16.23 -12.72
CA VAL A 296 -11.04 14.93 -12.05
C VAL A 296 -10.71 15.15 -10.58
N ASP A 297 -11.55 14.65 -9.68
CA ASP A 297 -11.29 14.67 -8.24
C ASP A 297 -10.17 13.67 -7.92
N VAL A 298 -9.17 14.14 -7.18
CA VAL A 298 -7.97 13.34 -6.82
C VAL A 298 -7.83 13.12 -5.31
N ILE A 299 -8.85 13.45 -4.53
CA ILE A 299 -8.83 13.23 -3.08
C ILE A 299 -8.78 11.72 -2.80
N GLY A 300 -7.87 11.32 -1.93
CA GLY A 300 -7.66 9.92 -1.59
C GLY A 300 -6.90 9.10 -2.63
N TRP A 301 -6.44 9.70 -3.73
CA TRP A 301 -5.61 9.04 -4.71
C TRP A 301 -4.18 8.84 -4.20
N PHE A 302 -3.48 7.86 -4.77
CA PHE A 302 -2.03 7.81 -4.64
C PHE A 302 -1.39 9.02 -5.33
N THR A 303 -0.33 9.55 -4.74
CA THR A 303 0.44 10.66 -5.35
C THR A 303 0.80 10.37 -6.80
N ASP A 304 1.22 9.15 -7.07
CA ASP A 304 1.61 8.71 -8.39
C ASP A 304 0.51 8.76 -9.44
N ASP A 305 -0.72 8.43 -9.07
CA ASP A 305 -1.84 8.47 -10.00
C ASP A 305 -2.29 9.91 -10.27
N ALA A 306 -2.27 10.76 -9.26
CA ALA A 306 -2.48 12.18 -9.43
C ALA A 306 -1.38 12.84 -10.28
N VAL A 307 -0.11 12.44 -10.08
CA VAL A 307 1.04 12.91 -10.86
C VAL A 307 0.90 12.56 -12.36
N LYS A 308 0.34 11.39 -12.70
CA LYS A 308 0.07 11.05 -14.12
C LYS A 308 -0.87 12.04 -14.80
N LEU A 309 -1.85 12.57 -14.05
CA LEU A 309 -2.76 13.59 -14.57
C LEU A 309 -2.12 14.99 -14.59
N ILE A 310 -1.16 15.26 -13.69
CA ILE A 310 -0.50 16.56 -13.59
C ILE A 310 0.59 16.71 -14.64
N ARG A 311 1.29 15.61 -14.97
CA ARG A 311 2.35 15.60 -15.98
C ARG A 311 1.79 15.63 -17.39
N GLY A 312 2.53 16.24 -18.29
CA GLY A 312 2.22 16.27 -19.72
C GLY A 312 3.44 16.73 -20.51
N PRO A 313 3.44 16.58 -21.85
CA PRO A 313 4.50 17.07 -22.72
C PRO A 313 4.75 18.56 -22.50
N LYS A 314 5.98 19.00 -22.75
CA LYS A 314 6.36 20.41 -22.67
C LYS A 314 5.42 21.27 -23.53
N GLY A 315 4.89 22.35 -22.92
CA GLY A 315 3.97 23.28 -23.59
C GLY A 315 2.48 22.95 -23.42
N THR A 316 2.15 21.81 -22.80
CA THR A 316 0.74 21.52 -22.45
C THR A 316 0.29 22.30 -21.21
N VAL A 317 -1.02 22.54 -21.09
CA VAL A 317 -1.64 23.22 -19.96
C VAL A 317 -2.28 22.20 -19.03
N VAL A 318 -2.03 22.35 -17.73
CA VAL A 318 -2.73 21.62 -16.66
C VAL A 318 -3.34 22.63 -15.70
N ARG A 319 -4.60 22.43 -15.34
CA ARG A 319 -5.29 23.25 -14.34
C ARG A 319 -5.44 22.46 -13.04
N LEU A 320 -5.11 23.09 -11.93
CA LEU A 320 -5.19 22.49 -10.62
C LEU A 320 -6.24 23.19 -9.77
N LYS A 321 -7.12 22.41 -9.15
CA LYS A 321 -8.02 22.89 -8.11
C LYS A 321 -7.33 22.68 -6.76
N ILE A 322 -7.12 23.76 -6.03
CA ILE A 322 -6.26 23.79 -4.84
C ILE A 322 -7.06 24.24 -3.63
N LEU A 323 -6.81 23.59 -2.48
CA LEU A 323 -7.14 24.10 -1.15
C LEU A 323 -5.86 24.68 -0.55
N PRO A 324 -5.83 25.98 -0.18
CA PRO A 324 -4.67 26.60 0.43
C PRO A 324 -4.22 25.88 1.69
N GLY A 325 -2.90 25.75 1.88
CA GLY A 325 -2.29 25.09 3.04
C GLY A 325 -2.41 25.88 4.35
N SER A 326 -2.43 27.20 4.27
CA SER A 326 -2.87 28.09 5.34
C SER A 326 -4.40 28.08 5.26
N GLY A 327 -5.05 27.35 6.19
CA GLY A 327 -6.51 27.24 6.21
C GLY A 327 -7.18 28.60 5.96
N VAL A 328 -8.29 28.55 5.22
CA VAL A 328 -9.15 29.74 5.02
C VAL A 328 -9.46 30.29 6.40
N THR A 329 -8.85 31.44 6.74
CA THR A 329 -9.28 32.27 7.84
C THR A 329 -10.60 32.92 7.50
#